data_0a851458d2886f16d4f2ba7bba4f5026
#
_entry.id   0a851458d2886f16d4f2ba7bba4f5026
#
_cell.length_a   1.000
_cell.length_b   1.000
_cell.length_c   1.000
_cell.angle_alpha   90.00
_cell.angle_beta   90.00
_cell.angle_gamma   90.00
#
_symmetry.space_group_name_H-M   'P 1'
#
loop_
_entity.id
_entity.type
_entity.pdbx_description
1 polymer ?
#
loop_
_entity_poly.entity_id
_entity_poly.type
_entity_poly.pdbx_seq_one_letter_code
_entity_poly.pdbx_strand_id
1 'polypeptide(L)'
;MTDVPPEIIEHYTEEVDEGERIAAGFSQLELLRVQEVVRRHLPAGSLRVLDVGGGTGIHAQWLAADGHSVHVVDPVPRHVQQAPNLGGVTSELGDARQLSANDDSVDVVLLFGPLYHLSEGEDRVRALREAMRVVRPDGLVFVAAVSKFASLFDGLARGLLFEPGFPEIVERDLREGEHRNPDRLPHRFTTAHFHHPDALRAEISAAGLDVVDLVGVEGLAGWLPHLADRWDDPEARQLILYSARAVEAEPSLLGLSAHLLAVARRRPASGTAPPASAARTPTSRR
;
A
#
# COMPACT_ATOMS: atom_id res chain seq x y z
N MET A 1 -23.41 6.24 6.34
CA MET A 1 -23.29 5.73 4.96
C MET A 1 -21.93 6.17 4.48
N THR A 2 -21.09 5.26 4.06
CA THR A 2 -19.75 5.56 3.53
C THR A 2 -19.93 6.29 2.19
N ASP A 3 -19.25 7.41 2.01
CA ASP A 3 -19.25 8.21 0.77
C ASP A 3 -18.17 7.70 -0.21
N VAL A 4 -18.05 6.37 -0.30
CA VAL A 4 -17.17 5.70 -1.25
C VAL A 4 -17.94 5.54 -2.57
N PRO A 5 -17.34 5.88 -3.72
CA PRO A 5 -17.99 5.74 -5.02
C PRO A 5 -18.58 4.33 -5.24
N PRO A 6 -19.82 4.24 -5.70
CA PRO A 6 -20.48 2.95 -5.90
C PRO A 6 -19.71 1.98 -6.79
N GLU A 7 -19.02 2.48 -7.81
CA GLU A 7 -18.21 1.68 -8.73
C GLU A 7 -17.05 0.95 -8.04
N ILE A 8 -16.51 1.50 -6.97
CA ILE A 8 -15.44 0.87 -6.17
C ILE A 8 -16.05 -0.28 -5.35
N ILE A 9 -17.18 -0.04 -4.69
CA ILE A 9 -17.88 -1.07 -3.90
C ILE A 9 -18.32 -2.23 -4.80
N GLU A 10 -18.90 -1.93 -5.97
CA GLU A 10 -19.32 -2.93 -6.94
C GLU A 10 -18.14 -3.75 -7.46
N HIS A 11 -17.01 -3.11 -7.80
CA HIS A 11 -15.80 -3.78 -8.26
C HIS A 11 -15.32 -4.86 -7.28
N TYR A 12 -15.24 -4.55 -5.99
CA TYR A 12 -14.82 -5.49 -4.95
C TYR A 12 -15.91 -6.46 -4.49
N THR A 13 -17.16 -6.22 -4.84
CA THR A 13 -18.26 -7.12 -4.48
C THR A 13 -18.52 -8.17 -5.58
N GLU A 14 -18.39 -7.79 -6.84
CA GLU A 14 -18.85 -8.58 -7.98
C GLU A 14 -17.71 -9.07 -8.91
N GLU A 15 -16.63 -8.31 -9.05
CA GLU A 15 -15.64 -8.53 -10.11
C GLU A 15 -14.34 -9.18 -9.63
N VAL A 16 -13.96 -9.03 -8.35
CA VAL A 16 -12.65 -9.48 -7.85
C VAL A 16 -12.79 -10.57 -6.80
N ASP A 17 -12.30 -11.76 -7.11
CA ASP A 17 -11.96 -12.75 -6.08
C ASP A 17 -10.52 -12.47 -5.58
N GLU A 18 -10.43 -11.88 -4.39
CA GLU A 18 -9.14 -11.54 -3.76
C GLU A 18 -8.24 -12.78 -3.58
N GLY A 19 -8.83 -13.96 -3.35
CA GLY A 19 -8.08 -15.20 -3.21
C GLY A 19 -7.39 -15.62 -4.52
N GLU A 20 -8.11 -15.52 -5.65
CA GLU A 20 -7.55 -15.81 -6.97
C GLU A 20 -6.53 -14.75 -7.40
N ARG A 21 -6.77 -13.47 -7.10
CA ARG A 21 -5.84 -12.38 -7.39
C ARG A 21 -4.49 -12.60 -6.70
N ILE A 22 -4.51 -13.02 -5.46
CA ILE A 22 -3.30 -13.24 -4.65
C ILE A 22 -2.52 -14.48 -5.08
N ALA A 23 -3.16 -15.46 -5.69
CA ALA A 23 -2.50 -16.65 -6.21
C ALA A 23 -1.61 -16.36 -7.44
N ALA A 24 -1.77 -15.21 -8.11
CA ALA A 24 -0.92 -14.80 -9.24
C ALA A 24 0.50 -14.42 -8.76
N GLY A 25 1.54 -14.82 -9.50
CA GLY A 25 2.94 -14.60 -9.12
C GLY A 25 3.31 -13.14 -8.83
N PHE A 26 2.72 -12.18 -9.57
CA PHE A 26 2.89 -10.75 -9.30
C PHE A 26 2.39 -10.35 -7.89
N SER A 27 1.20 -10.77 -7.52
CA SER A 27 0.62 -10.47 -6.20
C SER A 27 1.36 -11.18 -5.07
N GLN A 28 1.97 -12.35 -5.33
CA GLN A 28 2.84 -13.01 -4.36
C GLN A 28 4.13 -12.24 -4.11
N LEU A 29 4.74 -11.66 -5.18
CA LEU A 29 5.91 -10.79 -5.03
C LEU A 29 5.55 -9.55 -4.20
N GLU A 30 4.46 -8.86 -4.54
CA GLU A 30 3.94 -7.71 -3.81
C GLU A 30 3.75 -8.05 -2.32
N LEU A 31 2.99 -9.11 -2.02
CA LEU A 31 2.67 -9.52 -0.66
C LEU A 31 3.93 -9.80 0.17
N LEU A 32 4.87 -10.59 -0.37
CA LEU A 32 6.12 -10.89 0.34
C LEU A 32 6.96 -9.64 0.58
N ARG A 33 7.06 -8.74 -0.41
CA ARG A 33 7.81 -7.51 -0.27
C ARG A 33 7.19 -6.56 0.75
N VAL A 34 5.86 -6.42 0.74
CA VAL A 34 5.13 -5.64 1.75
C VAL A 34 5.39 -6.21 3.15
N GLN A 35 5.28 -7.53 3.33
CA GLN A 35 5.56 -8.19 4.60
C GLN A 35 7.01 -7.93 5.08
N GLU A 36 7.99 -8.02 4.17
CA GLU A 36 9.39 -7.75 4.49
C GLU A 36 9.60 -6.30 4.96
N VAL A 37 9.06 -5.33 4.23
CA VAL A 37 9.21 -3.91 4.57
C VAL A 37 8.51 -3.60 5.89
N VAL A 38 7.28 -4.09 6.09
CA VAL A 38 6.54 -3.87 7.34
C VAL A 38 7.31 -4.48 8.52
N ARG A 39 7.68 -5.77 8.46
CA ARG A 39 8.40 -6.46 9.55
C ARG A 39 9.74 -5.79 9.89
N ARG A 40 10.44 -5.21 8.90
CA ARG A 40 11.69 -4.49 9.09
C ARG A 40 11.56 -3.29 10.02
N HIS A 41 10.39 -2.66 10.02
CA HIS A 41 10.14 -1.42 10.76
C HIS A 41 9.34 -1.63 12.04
N LEU A 42 8.61 -2.75 12.18
CA LEU A 42 7.82 -3.01 13.37
C LEU A 42 8.71 -3.13 14.61
N PRO A 43 8.34 -2.47 15.72
CA PRO A 43 9.01 -2.68 17.00
C PRO A 43 8.75 -4.10 17.52
N ALA A 44 9.62 -4.58 18.40
CA ALA A 44 9.46 -5.88 19.04
C ALA A 44 8.24 -5.92 19.97
N GLY A 45 7.61 -7.08 20.07
CA GLY A 45 6.47 -7.33 20.97
C GLY A 45 5.12 -7.40 20.24
N SER A 46 4.07 -7.67 21.01
CA SER A 46 2.70 -7.68 20.49
C SER A 46 2.19 -6.24 20.32
N LEU A 47 1.66 -5.92 19.16
CA LEU A 47 1.20 -4.60 18.77
C LEU A 47 -0.30 -4.61 18.50
N ARG A 48 -0.93 -3.45 18.71
CA ARG A 48 -2.30 -3.17 18.24
C ARG A 48 -2.20 -2.53 16.86
N VAL A 49 -2.70 -3.23 15.85
CA VAL A 49 -2.64 -2.80 14.46
C VAL A 49 -4.05 -2.47 13.98
N LEU A 50 -4.20 -1.31 13.35
CA LEU A 50 -5.40 -0.93 12.61
C LEU A 50 -5.12 -1.06 11.11
N ASP A 51 -5.82 -1.97 10.45
CA ASP A 51 -5.70 -2.23 9.02
C ASP A 51 -6.87 -1.56 8.29
N VAL A 52 -6.63 -0.37 7.73
CA VAL A 52 -7.63 0.50 7.12
C VAL A 52 -7.67 0.27 5.61
N GLY A 53 -8.83 -0.12 5.09
CA GLY A 53 -8.98 -0.64 3.74
C GLY A 53 -8.39 -2.04 3.61
N GLY A 54 -8.41 -2.83 4.70
CA GLY A 54 -7.74 -4.12 4.77
C GLY A 54 -8.40 -5.24 3.97
N GLY A 55 -9.51 -4.95 3.27
CA GLY A 55 -10.20 -5.91 2.42
C GLY A 55 -10.65 -7.15 3.21
N THR A 56 -10.39 -8.31 2.65
CA THR A 56 -10.69 -9.61 3.28
C THR A 56 -9.71 -9.98 4.40
N GLY A 57 -8.75 -9.10 4.73
CA GLY A 57 -7.82 -9.26 5.85
C GLY A 57 -6.52 -10.01 5.51
N ILE A 58 -6.04 -9.93 4.28
CA ILE A 58 -4.80 -10.60 3.89
C ILE A 58 -3.59 -10.15 4.72
N HIS A 59 -3.49 -8.84 5.00
CA HIS A 59 -2.43 -8.32 5.85
C HIS A 59 -2.72 -8.60 7.33
N ALA A 60 -3.98 -8.56 7.74
CA ALA A 60 -4.38 -8.91 9.10
C ALA A 60 -4.02 -10.35 9.46
N GLN A 61 -4.14 -11.29 8.52
CA GLN A 61 -3.84 -12.72 8.74
C GLN A 61 -2.40 -12.97 9.18
N TRP A 62 -1.42 -12.47 8.43
CA TRP A 62 -0.02 -12.73 8.77
C TRP A 62 0.43 -11.90 9.98
N LEU A 63 -0.12 -10.70 10.20
CA LEU A 63 0.15 -9.92 11.40
C LEU A 63 -0.39 -10.61 12.66
N ALA A 64 -1.59 -11.19 12.59
CA ALA A 64 -2.13 -11.98 13.70
C ALA A 64 -1.30 -13.25 13.96
N ALA A 65 -0.81 -13.91 12.89
CA ALA A 65 0.11 -15.04 13.01
C ALA A 65 1.47 -14.65 13.62
N ASP A 66 1.93 -13.42 13.41
CA ASP A 66 3.13 -12.85 14.06
C ASP A 66 2.87 -12.43 15.52
N GLY A 67 1.64 -12.59 16.04
CA GLY A 67 1.29 -12.33 17.43
C GLY A 67 0.75 -10.92 17.73
N HIS A 68 0.36 -10.17 16.70
CA HIS A 68 -0.25 -8.86 16.84
C HIS A 68 -1.78 -8.96 16.99
N SER A 69 -2.40 -7.97 17.63
CA SER A 69 -3.86 -7.80 17.63
C SER A 69 -4.25 -6.89 16.50
N VAL A 70 -5.06 -7.38 15.57
CA VAL A 70 -5.40 -6.65 14.34
C VAL A 70 -6.89 -6.34 14.29
N HIS A 71 -7.22 -5.10 13.98
CA HIS A 71 -8.57 -4.65 13.69
C HIS A 71 -8.65 -4.11 12.26
N VAL A 72 -9.53 -4.70 11.45
CA VAL A 72 -9.75 -4.31 10.05
C VAL A 72 -10.88 -3.31 9.97
N VAL A 73 -10.68 -2.21 9.26
CA VAL A 73 -11.72 -1.24 8.90
C VAL A 73 -11.85 -1.22 7.38
N ASP A 74 -13.02 -1.54 6.85
CA ASP A 74 -13.22 -1.58 5.39
C ASP A 74 -14.62 -1.05 5.02
N PRO A 75 -14.80 -0.32 3.91
CA PRO A 75 -16.10 0.18 3.49
C PRO A 75 -17.00 -0.87 2.83
N VAL A 76 -16.46 -2.05 2.47
CA VAL A 76 -17.19 -3.12 1.77
C VAL A 76 -17.77 -4.13 2.78
N PRO A 77 -19.09 -4.28 2.89
CA PRO A 77 -19.70 -5.17 3.89
C PRO A 77 -19.27 -6.64 3.78
N ARG A 78 -19.03 -7.14 2.56
CA ARG A 78 -18.56 -8.50 2.32
C ARG A 78 -17.18 -8.73 2.93
N HIS A 79 -16.26 -7.78 2.80
CA HIS A 79 -14.91 -7.85 3.38
C HIS A 79 -14.96 -7.95 4.89
N VAL A 80 -15.74 -7.08 5.52
CA VAL A 80 -15.94 -7.05 6.99
C VAL A 80 -16.49 -8.38 7.52
N GLN A 81 -17.33 -9.08 6.74
CA GLN A 81 -17.85 -10.40 7.11
C GLN A 81 -16.81 -11.53 6.97
N GLN A 82 -15.84 -11.37 6.08
CA GLN A 82 -14.83 -12.39 5.81
C GLN A 82 -13.61 -12.30 6.74
N ALA A 83 -13.17 -11.10 7.06
CA ALA A 83 -11.96 -10.85 7.87
C ALA A 83 -11.96 -11.53 9.26
N PRO A 84 -13.04 -11.56 10.06
CA PRO A 84 -13.04 -12.18 11.38
C PRO A 84 -12.84 -13.71 11.40
N ASN A 85 -12.98 -14.37 10.26
CA ASN A 85 -12.71 -15.82 10.15
C ASN A 85 -11.22 -16.17 10.27
N LEU A 86 -10.36 -15.15 10.30
CA LEU A 86 -8.92 -15.26 10.46
C LEU A 86 -8.56 -15.13 11.95
N GLY A 87 -8.50 -16.15 12.75
CA GLY A 87 -8.33 -16.12 14.20
C GLY A 87 -7.42 -14.98 14.71
N GLY A 88 -7.89 -14.23 15.72
CA GLY A 88 -7.19 -13.06 16.30
C GLY A 88 -7.44 -11.73 15.57
N VAL A 89 -8.28 -11.73 14.55
CA VAL A 89 -8.67 -10.54 13.79
C VAL A 89 -10.10 -10.13 14.17
N THR A 90 -10.32 -8.83 14.30
CA THR A 90 -11.66 -8.22 14.41
C THR A 90 -11.88 -7.27 13.23
N SER A 91 -13.12 -6.93 12.91
CA SER A 91 -13.42 -6.04 11.80
C SER A 91 -14.64 -5.17 12.05
N GLU A 92 -14.68 -4.02 11.38
CA GLU A 92 -15.85 -3.14 11.34
C GLU A 92 -16.01 -2.48 9.98
N LEU A 93 -17.26 -2.08 9.68
CA LEU A 93 -17.57 -1.25 8.51
C LEU A 93 -17.16 0.20 8.83
N GLY A 94 -16.33 0.80 7.97
CA GLY A 94 -15.85 2.15 8.23
C GLY A 94 -15.25 2.84 7.02
N ASP A 95 -14.89 4.11 7.21
CA ASP A 95 -14.31 4.99 6.22
C ASP A 95 -12.97 5.54 6.73
N ALA A 96 -11.93 5.45 5.91
CA ALA A 96 -10.59 5.93 6.25
C ALA A 96 -10.55 7.43 6.62
N ARG A 97 -11.50 8.21 6.11
CA ARG A 97 -11.62 9.66 6.37
C ARG A 97 -12.24 9.99 7.73
N GLN A 98 -12.80 8.96 8.40
CA GLN A 98 -13.41 9.10 9.74
C GLN A 98 -13.37 7.76 10.47
N LEU A 99 -12.29 7.52 11.20
CA LEU A 99 -12.07 6.27 11.93
C LEU A 99 -12.78 6.32 13.29
N SER A 100 -13.39 5.20 13.69
CA SER A 100 -14.04 5.02 14.99
C SER A 100 -13.06 4.92 16.15
N ALA A 101 -11.80 4.56 15.87
CA ALA A 101 -10.74 4.41 16.86
C ALA A 101 -10.44 5.74 17.57
N ASN A 102 -10.17 5.65 18.89
CA ASN A 102 -9.82 6.81 19.70
C ASN A 102 -8.43 7.36 19.32
N ASP A 103 -8.16 8.61 19.70
CA ASP A 103 -6.84 9.22 19.57
C ASP A 103 -5.80 8.37 20.31
N ASP A 104 -4.60 8.27 19.77
CA ASP A 104 -3.44 7.62 20.37
C ASP A 104 -3.71 6.16 20.85
N SER A 105 -4.63 5.43 20.18
CA SER A 105 -5.13 4.14 20.63
C SER A 105 -4.43 2.93 20.02
N VAL A 106 -3.70 3.07 18.91
CA VAL A 106 -3.05 1.98 18.20
C VAL A 106 -1.56 2.20 18.04
N ASP A 107 -0.82 1.12 17.88
CA ASP A 107 0.64 1.12 17.74
C ASP A 107 1.06 1.31 16.28
N VAL A 108 0.25 0.77 15.37
CA VAL A 108 0.48 0.76 13.92
C VAL A 108 -0.82 0.98 13.18
N VAL A 109 -0.76 1.77 12.12
CA VAL A 109 -1.83 1.89 11.12
C VAL A 109 -1.31 1.44 9.77
N LEU A 110 -2.05 0.57 9.08
CA LEU A 110 -1.86 0.28 7.66
C LEU A 110 -2.94 1.03 6.88
N LEU A 111 -2.54 1.79 5.86
CA LEU A 111 -3.40 2.43 4.86
C LEU A 111 -3.11 1.77 3.51
N PHE A 112 -3.61 0.52 3.33
CA PHE A 112 -3.38 -0.29 2.14
C PHE A 112 -4.68 -0.41 1.34
N GLY A 113 -4.97 0.61 0.54
CA GLY A 113 -6.22 0.72 -0.21
C GLY A 113 -6.71 2.15 -0.33
N PRO A 114 -6.93 2.85 0.79
CA PRO A 114 -7.64 4.12 0.77
C PRO A 114 -7.05 5.17 -0.16
N LEU A 115 -5.73 5.35 -0.19
CA LEU A 115 -5.12 6.45 -0.95
C LEU A 115 -5.33 6.34 -2.47
N TYR A 116 -5.39 5.15 -3.00
CA TYR A 116 -5.65 5.01 -4.43
C TYR A 116 -7.14 4.91 -4.79
N HIS A 117 -8.03 4.74 -3.81
CA HIS A 117 -9.49 4.78 -4.01
C HIS A 117 -10.13 6.14 -3.69
N LEU A 118 -9.40 7.06 -3.05
CA LEU A 118 -9.83 8.42 -2.81
C LEU A 118 -9.31 9.32 -3.94
N SER A 119 -10.17 9.68 -4.90
CA SER A 119 -9.79 10.52 -6.06
C SER A 119 -9.41 11.94 -5.65
N GLU A 120 -10.08 12.51 -4.63
CA GLU A 120 -9.83 13.88 -4.19
C GLU A 120 -8.63 13.95 -3.24
N GLY A 121 -7.70 14.89 -3.52
CA GLY A 121 -6.50 15.07 -2.68
C GLY A 121 -6.82 15.48 -1.24
N GLU A 122 -7.88 16.24 -1.02
CA GLU A 122 -8.32 16.63 0.33
C GLU A 122 -8.77 15.40 1.13
N ASP A 123 -9.46 14.45 0.50
CA ASP A 123 -9.91 13.22 1.13
C ASP A 123 -8.73 12.29 1.47
N ARG A 124 -7.71 12.21 0.60
CA ARG A 124 -6.48 11.45 0.90
C ARG A 124 -5.73 12.03 2.09
N VAL A 125 -5.56 13.35 2.12
CA VAL A 125 -4.94 14.03 3.27
C VAL A 125 -5.77 13.88 4.53
N ARG A 126 -7.11 13.86 4.43
CA ARG A 126 -8.01 13.61 5.56
C ARG A 126 -7.83 12.18 6.12
N ALA A 127 -7.76 11.17 5.26
CA ALA A 127 -7.49 9.79 5.68
C ALA A 127 -6.11 9.66 6.37
N LEU A 128 -5.08 10.32 5.85
CA LEU A 128 -3.77 10.38 6.49
C LEU A 128 -3.79 11.08 7.85
N ARG A 129 -4.62 12.15 8.01
CA ARG A 129 -4.80 12.83 9.31
C ARG A 129 -5.53 11.95 10.32
N GLU A 130 -6.50 11.16 9.89
CA GLU A 130 -7.16 10.19 10.76
C GLU A 130 -6.18 9.09 11.21
N ALA A 131 -5.35 8.56 10.30
CA ALA A 131 -4.28 7.64 10.66
C ALA A 131 -3.31 8.25 11.68
N MET A 132 -2.90 9.53 11.48
CA MET A 132 -2.06 10.28 12.40
C MET A 132 -2.73 10.50 13.77
N ARG A 133 -4.05 10.72 13.81
CA ARG A 133 -4.82 10.92 15.05
C ARG A 133 -4.86 9.67 15.90
N VAL A 134 -5.15 8.51 15.28
CA VAL A 134 -5.36 7.25 16.01
C VAL A 134 -4.06 6.55 16.40
N VAL A 135 -2.96 6.77 15.63
CA VAL A 135 -1.66 6.22 15.97
C VAL A 135 -1.04 6.98 17.14
N ARG A 136 -0.49 6.26 18.12
CA ARG A 136 0.21 6.86 19.25
C ARG A 136 1.47 7.62 18.82
N PRO A 137 2.04 8.53 19.63
CA PRO A 137 3.17 9.38 19.25
C PRO A 137 4.40 8.64 18.71
N ASP A 138 4.71 7.46 19.25
CA ASP A 138 5.84 6.62 18.82
C ASP A 138 5.44 5.53 17.81
N GLY A 139 4.18 5.53 17.37
CA GLY A 139 3.66 4.53 16.45
C GLY A 139 4.04 4.78 15.00
N LEU A 140 3.69 3.83 14.15
CA LEU A 140 4.01 3.85 12.71
C LEU A 140 2.73 3.86 11.87
N VAL A 141 2.81 4.57 10.75
CA VAL A 141 1.80 4.54 9.69
C VAL A 141 2.47 4.03 8.42
N PHE A 142 1.96 2.93 7.88
CA PHE A 142 2.36 2.40 6.58
C PHE A 142 1.33 2.79 5.54
N VAL A 143 1.80 3.32 4.42
CA VAL A 143 0.94 3.89 3.39
C VAL A 143 1.28 3.29 2.05
N ALA A 144 0.36 2.52 1.46
CA ALA A 144 0.51 2.00 0.11
C ALA A 144 -0.14 2.95 -0.92
N ALA A 145 0.51 3.06 -2.06
CA ALA A 145 0.00 3.80 -3.21
C ALA A 145 0.38 3.09 -4.52
N VAL A 146 -0.44 3.25 -5.56
CA VAL A 146 -0.11 2.81 -6.92
C VAL A 146 0.75 3.88 -7.58
N SER A 147 1.81 3.46 -8.27
CA SER A 147 2.69 4.36 -8.99
C SER A 147 1.99 4.99 -10.20
N LYS A 148 2.19 6.29 -10.39
CA LYS A 148 1.71 7.06 -11.54
C LYS A 148 2.12 6.45 -12.90
N PHE A 149 3.18 5.66 -12.91
CA PHE A 149 3.72 5.03 -14.10
C PHE A 149 3.24 3.58 -14.29
N ALA A 150 2.45 3.04 -13.37
CA ALA A 150 2.04 1.64 -13.38
C ALA A 150 1.33 1.23 -14.67
N SER A 151 0.33 2.00 -15.13
CA SER A 151 -0.40 1.70 -16.37
C SER A 151 0.50 1.69 -17.60
N LEU A 152 1.50 2.57 -17.67
CA LEU A 152 2.44 2.59 -18.78
C LEU A 152 3.26 1.30 -18.84
N PHE A 153 3.81 0.89 -17.70
CA PHE A 153 4.66 -0.32 -17.65
C PHE A 153 3.85 -1.58 -17.79
N ASP A 154 2.66 -1.66 -17.18
CA ASP A 154 1.73 -2.78 -17.36
C ASP A 154 1.29 -2.88 -18.83
N GLY A 155 0.94 -1.75 -19.43
CA GLY A 155 0.55 -1.65 -20.83
C GLY A 155 1.65 -2.12 -21.79
N LEU A 156 2.91 -1.80 -21.50
CA LEU A 156 4.06 -2.28 -22.29
C LEU A 156 4.30 -3.77 -22.05
N ALA A 157 4.31 -4.22 -20.79
CA ALA A 157 4.62 -5.61 -20.44
C ALA A 157 3.58 -6.60 -20.99
N ARG A 158 2.30 -6.20 -20.99
CA ARG A 158 1.16 -7.03 -21.42
C ARG A 158 0.70 -6.75 -22.86
N GLY A 159 1.25 -5.74 -23.51
CA GLY A 159 0.85 -5.35 -24.87
C GLY A 159 -0.43 -4.50 -24.93
N LEU A 160 -1.03 -4.13 -23.80
CA LEU A 160 -2.26 -3.35 -23.75
C LEU A 160 -2.09 -1.94 -24.32
N LEU A 161 -0.86 -1.41 -24.31
CA LEU A 161 -0.55 -0.10 -24.89
C LEU A 161 -0.88 -0.01 -26.39
N PHE A 162 -0.97 -1.16 -27.07
CA PHE A 162 -1.32 -1.24 -28.48
C PHE A 162 -2.82 -1.49 -28.72
N GLU A 163 -3.62 -1.56 -27.65
CA GLU A 163 -5.08 -1.70 -27.74
C GLU A 163 -5.76 -0.33 -27.82
N PRO A 164 -6.82 -0.18 -28.63
CA PRO A 164 -7.59 1.05 -28.70
C PRO A 164 -8.10 1.49 -27.31
N GLY A 165 -7.97 2.79 -27.02
CA GLY A 165 -8.45 3.40 -25.77
C GLY A 165 -7.51 3.25 -24.58
N PHE A 166 -6.52 2.35 -24.59
CA PHE A 166 -5.57 2.22 -23.50
C PHE A 166 -4.52 3.33 -23.45
N PRO A 167 -3.95 3.80 -24.58
CA PRO A 167 -3.05 4.95 -24.58
C PRO A 167 -3.63 6.20 -23.93
N GLU A 168 -4.93 6.46 -24.12
CA GLU A 168 -5.63 7.61 -23.54
C GLU A 168 -5.74 7.49 -22.02
N ILE A 169 -5.93 6.28 -21.50
CA ILE A 169 -5.88 6.01 -20.05
C ILE A 169 -4.48 6.33 -19.51
N VAL A 170 -3.44 5.78 -20.15
CA VAL A 170 -2.04 6.00 -19.77
C VAL A 170 -1.69 7.50 -19.80
N GLU A 171 -2.10 8.22 -20.85
CA GLU A 171 -1.83 9.66 -20.94
C GLU A 171 -2.47 10.45 -19.78
N ARG A 172 -3.70 10.10 -19.38
CA ARG A 172 -4.38 10.70 -18.24
C ARG A 172 -3.65 10.37 -16.93
N ASP A 173 -3.31 9.09 -16.71
CA ASP A 173 -2.57 8.66 -15.53
C ASP A 173 -1.25 9.44 -15.40
N LEU A 174 -0.49 9.55 -16.50
CA LEU A 174 0.78 10.29 -16.51
C LEU A 174 0.62 11.80 -16.31
N ARG A 175 -0.47 12.40 -16.73
CA ARG A 175 -0.70 13.84 -16.60
C ARG A 175 -1.26 14.17 -15.21
N GLU A 176 -2.31 13.47 -14.80
CA GLU A 176 -3.16 13.84 -13.66
C GLU A 176 -3.04 12.86 -12.48
N GLY A 177 -2.58 11.63 -12.72
CA GLY A 177 -2.66 10.56 -11.74
C GLY A 177 -4.06 9.97 -11.58
N GLU A 178 -5.01 10.37 -12.43
CA GLU A 178 -6.39 9.88 -12.38
C GLU A 178 -6.59 8.69 -13.31
N HIS A 179 -6.65 7.51 -12.75
CA HIS A 179 -7.03 6.29 -13.48
C HIS A 179 -8.55 6.18 -13.58
N ARG A 180 -9.06 6.02 -14.78
CA ARG A 180 -10.49 5.89 -15.07
C ARG A 180 -10.74 4.76 -16.06
N ASN A 181 -11.69 3.89 -15.72
CA ASN A 181 -12.19 2.82 -16.59
C ASN A 181 -13.72 2.89 -16.65
N PRO A 182 -14.29 3.96 -17.29
CA PRO A 182 -15.74 4.19 -17.29
C PRO A 182 -16.52 3.09 -18.01
N ASP A 183 -15.89 2.46 -19.01
CA ASP A 183 -16.52 1.39 -19.80
C ASP A 183 -16.37 0.00 -19.15
N ARG A 184 -15.79 -0.07 -17.96
CA ARG A 184 -15.53 -1.32 -17.20
C ARG A 184 -14.87 -2.40 -18.06
N LEU A 185 -13.90 -2.01 -18.87
CA LEU A 185 -13.18 -2.93 -19.72
C LEU A 185 -12.44 -3.96 -18.86
N PRO A 186 -12.56 -5.26 -19.19
CA PRO A 186 -11.98 -6.33 -18.40
C PRO A 186 -10.45 -6.21 -18.34
N HIS A 187 -9.85 -6.66 -17.25
CA HIS A 187 -8.42 -6.60 -16.98
C HIS A 187 -7.81 -5.19 -16.86
N ARG A 188 -8.65 -4.17 -16.70
CA ARG A 188 -8.25 -2.80 -16.41
C ARG A 188 -8.72 -2.44 -15.00
N PHE A 189 -7.91 -1.67 -14.28
CA PHE A 189 -8.23 -1.30 -12.92
C PHE A 189 -9.47 -0.38 -12.86
N THR A 190 -10.08 -0.27 -11.70
CA THR A 190 -11.22 0.62 -11.45
C THR A 190 -10.78 2.07 -11.29
N THR A 191 -11.71 2.98 -11.05
CA THR A 191 -11.40 4.38 -10.71
C THR A 191 -10.42 4.45 -9.55
N ALA A 192 -9.30 5.15 -9.77
CA ALA A 192 -8.23 5.25 -8.79
C ALA A 192 -7.39 6.52 -8.97
N HIS A 193 -6.59 6.85 -7.96
CA HIS A 193 -5.54 7.86 -8.02
C HIS A 193 -4.18 7.21 -7.93
N PHE A 194 -3.31 7.49 -8.88
CA PHE A 194 -1.95 6.98 -8.98
C PHE A 194 -0.94 8.06 -8.61
N HIS A 195 -0.01 7.75 -7.73
CA HIS A 195 0.89 8.72 -7.14
C HIS A 195 2.25 8.82 -7.83
N HIS A 196 2.72 10.04 -8.06
CA HIS A 196 4.16 10.28 -8.17
C HIS A 196 4.79 10.13 -6.76
N PRO A 197 6.01 9.55 -6.62
CA PRO A 197 6.65 9.41 -5.31
C PRO A 197 6.72 10.70 -4.48
N ASP A 198 7.02 11.84 -5.12
CA ASP A 198 7.08 13.13 -4.43
C ASP A 198 5.70 13.65 -4.00
N ALA A 199 4.65 13.38 -4.80
CA ALA A 199 3.29 13.75 -4.43
C ALA A 199 2.82 12.97 -3.19
N LEU A 200 3.13 11.67 -3.12
CA LEU A 200 2.86 10.85 -1.95
C LEU A 200 3.57 11.40 -0.69
N ARG A 201 4.86 11.76 -0.81
CA ARG A 201 5.60 12.42 0.29
C ARG A 201 4.95 13.73 0.73
N ALA A 202 4.49 14.53 -0.23
CA ALA A 202 3.86 15.82 0.05
C ALA A 202 2.52 15.66 0.77
N GLU A 203 1.67 14.71 0.37
CA GLU A 203 0.39 14.43 1.05
C GLU A 203 0.60 13.91 2.48
N ILE A 204 1.53 12.97 2.68
CA ILE A 204 1.91 12.47 4.01
C ILE A 204 2.39 13.63 4.90
N SER A 205 3.24 14.50 4.37
CA SER A 205 3.74 15.67 5.11
C SER A 205 2.65 16.69 5.43
N ALA A 206 1.69 16.91 4.51
CA ALA A 206 0.54 17.81 4.71
C ALA A 206 -0.42 17.31 5.79
N ALA A 207 -0.43 16.01 6.05
CA ALA A 207 -1.19 15.39 7.12
C ALA A 207 -0.52 15.49 8.51
N GLY A 208 0.72 15.99 8.60
CA GLY A 208 1.47 16.10 9.87
C GLY A 208 2.33 14.88 10.20
N LEU A 209 2.58 14.03 9.21
CA LEU A 209 3.45 12.87 9.32
C LEU A 209 4.81 13.17 8.67
N ASP A 210 5.88 12.57 9.19
CA ASP A 210 7.21 12.58 8.60
C ASP A 210 7.51 11.22 7.95
N VAL A 211 7.87 11.21 6.67
CA VAL A 211 8.26 9.99 5.96
C VAL A 211 9.63 9.53 6.45
N VAL A 212 9.66 8.34 7.04
CA VAL A 212 10.87 7.66 7.53
C VAL A 212 11.54 6.88 6.41
N ASP A 213 10.73 6.21 5.58
CA ASP A 213 11.16 5.43 4.44
C ASP A 213 10.12 5.49 3.31
N LEU A 214 10.56 5.40 2.07
CA LEU A 214 9.70 5.24 0.90
C LEU A 214 10.38 4.29 -0.07
N VAL A 215 9.74 3.18 -0.34
CA VAL A 215 10.28 2.13 -1.19
C VAL A 215 9.37 1.80 -2.37
N GLY A 216 9.97 1.39 -3.47
CA GLY A 216 9.29 0.68 -4.54
C GLY A 216 9.15 -0.80 -4.16
N VAL A 217 7.93 -1.31 -4.15
CA VAL A 217 7.66 -2.65 -3.62
C VAL A 217 8.27 -3.74 -4.50
N GLU A 218 7.93 -3.78 -5.76
CA GLU A 218 8.34 -4.82 -6.71
C GLU A 218 9.56 -4.39 -7.55
N GLY A 219 9.75 -3.07 -7.69
CA GLY A 219 10.71 -2.51 -8.62
C GLY A 219 10.48 -3.00 -10.07
N LEU A 220 11.55 -3.12 -10.83
CA LEU A 220 11.49 -3.64 -12.21
C LEU A 220 11.07 -5.13 -12.25
N ALA A 221 11.26 -5.87 -11.15
CA ALA A 221 10.92 -7.29 -11.09
C ALA A 221 9.42 -7.55 -11.28
N GLY A 222 8.55 -6.61 -10.91
CA GLY A 222 7.10 -6.69 -11.14
C GLY A 222 6.71 -6.76 -12.62
N TRP A 223 7.55 -6.26 -13.51
CA TRP A 223 7.30 -6.23 -14.96
C TRP A 223 7.98 -7.38 -15.72
N LEU A 224 8.56 -8.35 -15.00
CA LEU A 224 9.22 -9.50 -15.62
C LEU A 224 8.19 -10.35 -16.36
N PRO A 225 8.36 -10.58 -17.68
CA PRO A 225 7.51 -11.49 -18.44
C PRO A 225 7.53 -12.89 -17.83
N HIS A 226 6.35 -13.51 -17.74
CA HIS A 226 6.20 -14.87 -17.18
C HIS A 226 6.71 -14.99 -15.73
N LEU A 227 6.50 -13.95 -14.91
CA LEU A 227 6.87 -13.94 -13.50
C LEU A 227 6.29 -15.16 -12.75
N ALA A 228 5.01 -15.49 -13.01
CA ALA A 228 4.34 -16.61 -12.38
C ALA A 228 5.06 -17.95 -12.65
N ASP A 229 5.48 -18.19 -13.89
CA ASP A 229 6.18 -19.41 -14.27
C ASP A 229 7.54 -19.60 -13.58
N ARG A 230 8.15 -18.47 -13.15
CA ARG A 230 9.45 -18.46 -12.45
C ARG A 230 9.30 -18.48 -10.94
N TRP A 231 8.11 -18.18 -10.44
CA TRP A 231 7.89 -18.01 -9.00
C TRP A 231 8.00 -19.31 -8.21
N ASP A 232 7.64 -20.43 -8.81
CA ASP A 232 7.70 -21.76 -8.18
C ASP A 232 9.13 -22.31 -8.09
N ASP A 233 10.06 -21.78 -8.91
CA ASP A 233 11.48 -22.09 -8.80
C ASP A 233 12.12 -21.29 -7.66
N PRO A 234 12.63 -21.94 -6.59
CA PRO A 234 13.23 -21.24 -5.45
C PRO A 234 14.43 -20.37 -5.80
N GLU A 235 15.26 -20.78 -6.78
CA GLU A 235 16.45 -20.01 -7.19
C GLU A 235 16.03 -18.76 -7.98
N ALA A 236 15.12 -18.91 -8.93
CA ALA A 236 14.58 -17.79 -9.69
C ALA A 236 13.86 -16.80 -8.76
N ARG A 237 13.05 -17.29 -7.81
CA ARG A 237 12.37 -16.44 -6.82
C ARG A 237 13.35 -15.64 -5.97
N GLN A 238 14.48 -16.24 -5.53
CA GLN A 238 15.51 -15.50 -4.78
C GLN A 238 16.15 -14.38 -5.63
N LEU A 239 16.39 -14.59 -6.90
CA LEU A 239 16.92 -13.56 -7.81
C LEU A 239 15.90 -12.44 -8.05
N ILE A 240 14.62 -12.78 -8.17
CA ILE A 240 13.52 -11.81 -8.31
C ILE A 240 13.45 -10.93 -7.05
N LEU A 241 13.43 -11.53 -5.86
CA LEU A 241 13.42 -10.81 -4.59
C LEU A 241 14.68 -9.96 -4.39
N TYR A 242 15.84 -10.49 -4.76
CA TYR A 242 17.11 -9.75 -4.72
C TYR A 242 17.04 -8.49 -5.60
N SER A 243 16.56 -8.61 -6.83
CA SER A 243 16.48 -7.47 -7.76
C SER A 243 15.51 -6.39 -7.26
N ALA A 244 14.36 -6.76 -6.66
CA ALA A 244 13.45 -5.81 -6.06
C ALA A 244 14.12 -5.06 -4.89
N ARG A 245 14.77 -5.79 -3.96
CA ARG A 245 15.45 -5.21 -2.80
C ARG A 245 16.63 -4.30 -3.18
N ALA A 246 17.35 -4.64 -4.25
CA ALA A 246 18.55 -3.90 -4.66
C ALA A 246 18.27 -2.45 -5.06
N VAL A 247 17.04 -2.15 -5.48
CA VAL A 247 16.63 -0.82 -5.97
C VAL A 247 15.48 -0.19 -5.19
N GLU A 248 15.01 -0.85 -4.13
CA GLU A 248 13.78 -0.47 -3.43
C GLU A 248 13.76 0.98 -2.95
N ALA A 249 14.90 1.50 -2.50
CA ALA A 249 15.02 2.85 -1.94
C ALA A 249 15.76 3.84 -2.87
N GLU A 250 16.11 3.42 -4.11
CA GLU A 250 16.78 4.30 -5.07
C GLU A 250 15.79 5.35 -5.62
N PRO A 251 15.95 6.65 -5.29
CA PRO A 251 14.95 7.66 -5.61
C PRO A 251 14.64 7.76 -7.11
N SER A 252 15.63 7.56 -7.97
CA SER A 252 15.47 7.60 -9.43
C SER A 252 14.69 6.42 -9.99
N LEU A 253 14.51 5.34 -9.21
CA LEU A 253 13.87 4.10 -9.62
C LEU A 253 12.53 3.82 -8.92
N LEU A 254 12.13 4.62 -7.93
CA LEU A 254 10.87 4.43 -7.21
C LEU A 254 9.67 4.32 -8.15
N GLY A 255 9.61 5.17 -9.17
CA GLY A 255 8.54 5.17 -10.16
C GLY A 255 8.49 3.94 -11.06
N LEU A 256 9.54 3.10 -11.09
CA LEU A 256 9.53 1.83 -11.85
C LEU A 256 8.72 0.74 -11.17
N SER A 257 8.44 0.85 -9.88
CA SER A 257 7.58 -0.09 -9.17
C SER A 257 6.11 0.15 -9.48
N ALA A 258 5.30 -0.89 -9.51
CA ALA A 258 3.85 -0.75 -9.61
C ALA A 258 3.28 -0.13 -8.33
N HIS A 259 3.80 -0.55 -7.18
CA HIS A 259 3.37 -0.05 -5.88
C HIS A 259 4.51 0.66 -5.15
N LEU A 260 4.11 1.70 -4.41
CA LEU A 260 4.95 2.45 -3.49
C LEU A 260 4.50 2.13 -2.07
N LEU A 261 5.44 1.96 -1.15
CA LEU A 261 5.14 1.79 0.27
C LEU A 261 5.94 2.80 1.08
N ALA A 262 5.22 3.74 1.72
CA ALA A 262 5.82 4.69 2.64
C ALA A 262 5.66 4.21 4.08
N VAL A 263 6.70 4.43 4.88
CA VAL A 263 6.69 4.30 6.34
C VAL A 263 6.77 5.70 6.92
N ALA A 264 5.81 6.05 7.77
CA ALA A 264 5.73 7.39 8.34
C ALA A 264 5.57 7.35 9.86
N ARG A 265 5.94 8.44 10.49
CA ARG A 265 5.76 8.68 11.93
C ARG A 265 5.09 10.02 12.16
N ARG A 266 4.41 10.13 13.29
CA ARG A 266 3.87 11.41 13.74
C ARG A 266 5.00 12.42 13.92
N ARG A 267 4.84 13.63 13.37
CA ARG A 267 5.82 14.71 13.56
C ARG A 267 5.87 15.09 15.02
N PRO A 268 7.07 15.18 15.66
CA PRO A 268 7.17 15.66 17.03
C PRO A 268 6.54 17.05 17.15
N ALA A 269 5.79 17.29 18.23
CA ALA A 269 5.34 18.63 18.54
C ALA A 269 6.56 19.56 18.62
N SER A 270 6.51 20.72 17.93
CA SER A 270 7.60 21.69 17.88
C SER A 270 8.05 22.07 19.28
N GLY A 271 9.16 21.48 19.79
CA GLY A 271 9.69 21.70 21.13
C GLY A 271 10.68 20.64 21.63
N THR A 272 10.71 19.45 21.05
CA THR A 272 11.67 18.40 21.41
C THR A 272 12.52 18.03 20.18
N ALA A 273 13.75 18.55 20.13
CA ALA A 273 14.74 18.06 19.14
C ALA A 273 15.00 16.57 19.40
N PRO A 274 14.99 15.70 18.38
CA PRO A 274 15.35 14.30 18.57
C PRO A 274 16.80 14.19 19.06
N PRO A 275 17.13 13.23 19.94
CA PRO A 275 18.52 12.96 20.28
C PRO A 275 19.29 12.63 19.00
N ALA A 276 20.42 13.28 18.80
CA ALA A 276 21.28 13.07 17.64
C ALA A 276 21.58 11.57 17.48
N SER A 277 21.10 10.99 16.39
CA SER A 277 21.40 9.61 16.02
C SER A 277 22.93 9.48 15.90
N ALA A 278 23.52 8.61 16.73
CA ALA A 278 24.93 8.31 16.68
C ALA A 278 25.26 7.76 15.28
N ALA A 279 26.04 8.54 14.53
CA ALA A 279 26.55 8.14 13.22
C ALA A 279 27.27 6.79 13.36
N ARG A 280 26.76 5.75 12.73
CA ARG A 280 27.47 4.48 12.61
C ARG A 280 28.69 4.69 11.72
N THR A 281 29.85 4.71 12.34
CA THR A 281 31.15 4.71 11.64
C THR A 281 31.26 3.41 10.83
N PRO A 282 31.58 3.45 9.53
CA PRO A 282 31.81 2.23 8.78
C PRO A 282 33.09 1.57 9.27
N THR A 283 33.00 0.39 9.87
CA THR A 283 34.16 -0.46 10.15
C THR A 283 34.68 -1.01 8.82
N SER A 284 35.84 -0.47 8.40
CA SER A 284 36.67 -1.04 7.35
C SER A 284 37.16 -2.43 7.79
N ARG A 285 36.67 -3.48 7.13
CA ARG A 285 37.34 -4.78 7.16
C ARG A 285 38.21 -4.89 5.89
N ARG A 286 39.49 -5.06 6.11
CA ARG A 286 40.48 -5.50 5.12
C ARG A 286 40.19 -6.98 4.74
#